data_3bc787eea3d11e7ffac91f58c34f79db
#
_entry.id   3bc787eea3d11e7ffac91f58c34f79db
#
_cell.length_a   1.000
_cell.length_b   1.000
_cell.length_c   1.000
_cell.angle_alpha   90.00
_cell.angle_beta   90.00
_cell.angle_gamma   90.00
#
_symmetry.space_group_name_H-M   'P 1'
#
loop_
_entity.id
_entity.type
_entity.pdbx_description
1 polymer ?
#
loop_
_entity_poly.entity_id
_entity_poly.type
_entity_poly.pdbx_seq_one_letter_code
_entity_poly.pdbx_strand_id
1 'polypeptide(L)'
;TMQKHKLEADKQQKLIQKTLDEVGRLNFLTNNILVSSQLEGGQYKADNEELDLSLLLKDRLQDFRNRFPDRKIEETIEADADIKGDPLLLQMMINNLLGNALKYSPKTGMVTAGLRKYRSGIELQIADEGSGIADEEKLKVFNKFYRIGNEATRKTQGTGLGLYLCRKIAQSHNADISVTDNQPQGSIFTIVFKT
;
A
#
# COMPACT_ATOMS: atom_id res chain seq x y z
N THR A 1 -38.36 -21.52 -15.57
CA THR A 1 -37.39 -22.45 -14.93
C THR A 1 -35.95 -22.06 -15.29
N MET A 2 -35.61 -21.83 -16.57
CA MET A 2 -34.24 -21.45 -17.01
C MET A 2 -33.71 -20.14 -16.40
N GLN A 3 -34.54 -19.08 -16.32
CA GLN A 3 -34.14 -17.80 -15.70
C GLN A 3 -33.86 -17.94 -14.18
N LYS A 4 -34.59 -18.81 -13.46
CA LYS A 4 -34.41 -19.04 -12.03
C LYS A 4 -33.08 -19.73 -11.75
N HIS A 5 -32.69 -20.74 -12.56
CA HIS A 5 -31.40 -21.41 -12.46
C HIS A 5 -30.22 -20.49 -12.80
N LYS A 6 -30.37 -19.59 -13.78
CA LYS A 6 -29.33 -18.62 -14.12
C LYS A 6 -29.13 -17.59 -13.02
N LEU A 7 -30.21 -17.10 -12.40
CA LEU A 7 -30.16 -16.22 -11.22
C LEU A 7 -29.52 -16.88 -9.99
N GLU A 8 -29.70 -18.18 -9.81
CA GLU A 8 -29.05 -18.94 -8.72
C GLU A 8 -27.56 -19.11 -8.99
N ALA A 9 -27.15 -19.42 -10.24
CA ALA A 9 -25.74 -19.51 -10.63
C ALA A 9 -25.01 -18.18 -10.47
N ASP A 10 -25.61 -17.06 -10.87
CA ASP A 10 -25.04 -15.72 -10.72
C ASP A 10 -24.87 -15.34 -9.22
N LYS A 11 -25.83 -15.74 -8.38
CA LYS A 11 -25.75 -15.52 -6.94
C LYS A 11 -24.64 -16.36 -6.30
N GLN A 12 -24.50 -17.62 -6.71
CA GLN A 12 -23.41 -18.51 -6.27
C GLN A 12 -22.06 -17.94 -6.67
N GLN A 13 -21.91 -17.50 -7.92
CA GLN A 13 -20.66 -16.95 -8.42
C GLN A 13 -20.27 -15.66 -7.68
N LYS A 14 -21.22 -14.78 -7.39
CA LYS A 14 -20.99 -13.59 -6.56
C LYS A 14 -20.60 -13.95 -5.13
N LEU A 15 -21.22 -14.97 -4.54
CA LEU A 15 -20.87 -15.43 -3.21
C LEU A 15 -19.47 -16.02 -3.16
N ILE A 16 -19.11 -16.87 -4.13
CA ILE A 16 -17.76 -17.44 -4.27
C ILE A 16 -16.73 -16.33 -4.39
N GLN A 17 -16.95 -15.36 -5.30
CA GLN A 17 -16.03 -14.24 -5.47
C GLN A 17 -15.85 -13.45 -4.17
N LYS A 18 -16.94 -13.12 -3.49
CA LYS A 18 -16.90 -12.42 -2.19
C LYS A 18 -16.16 -13.23 -1.11
N THR A 19 -16.31 -14.55 -1.12
CA THR A 19 -15.60 -15.42 -0.19
C THR A 19 -14.09 -15.45 -0.50
N LEU A 20 -13.72 -15.55 -1.78
CA LEU A 20 -12.31 -15.48 -2.21
C LEU A 20 -11.66 -14.14 -1.86
N ASP A 21 -12.38 -13.04 -2.05
CA ASP A 21 -11.92 -11.70 -1.66
C ASP A 21 -11.68 -11.60 -0.15
N GLU A 22 -12.56 -12.16 0.67
CA GLU A 22 -12.42 -12.16 2.14
C GLU A 22 -11.27 -13.08 2.62
N VAL A 23 -11.10 -14.26 2.00
CA VAL A 23 -9.95 -15.14 2.26
C VAL A 23 -8.64 -14.44 1.88
N GLY A 24 -8.57 -13.80 0.72
CA GLY A 24 -7.42 -13.01 0.30
C GLY A 24 -7.09 -11.89 1.30
N ARG A 25 -8.13 -11.22 1.81
CA ARG A 25 -7.99 -10.20 2.84
C ARG A 25 -7.46 -10.77 4.16
N LEU A 26 -7.98 -11.90 4.62
CA LEU A 26 -7.50 -12.56 5.85
C LEU A 26 -6.03 -12.98 5.72
N ASN A 27 -5.64 -13.57 4.60
CA ASN A 27 -4.25 -13.92 4.33
C ASN A 27 -3.34 -12.68 4.36
N PHE A 28 -3.76 -11.58 3.72
CA PHE A 28 -3.01 -10.31 3.77
C PHE A 28 -2.84 -9.80 5.20
N LEU A 29 -3.89 -9.85 6.02
CA LEU A 29 -3.84 -9.41 7.42
C LEU A 29 -2.93 -10.30 8.26
N THR A 30 -3.03 -11.63 8.11
CA THR A 30 -2.21 -12.60 8.84
C THR A 30 -0.73 -12.41 8.50
N ASN A 31 -0.39 -12.23 7.23
CA ASN A 31 0.97 -11.96 6.79
C ASN A 31 1.51 -10.64 7.35
N ASN A 32 0.71 -9.57 7.34
CA ASN A 32 1.11 -8.29 7.92
C ASN A 32 1.39 -8.40 9.43
N ILE A 33 0.57 -9.15 10.18
CA ILE A 33 0.77 -9.39 11.61
C ILE A 33 2.06 -10.19 11.84
N LEU A 34 2.25 -11.28 11.09
CA LEU A 34 3.41 -12.16 11.22
C LEU A 34 4.71 -11.40 10.94
N VAL A 35 4.80 -10.74 9.78
CA VAL A 35 5.99 -9.98 9.38
C VAL A 35 6.25 -8.83 10.34
N SER A 36 5.22 -8.11 10.77
CA SER A 36 5.35 -7.04 11.77
C SER A 36 5.93 -7.56 13.09
N SER A 37 5.43 -8.70 13.58
CA SER A 37 5.92 -9.33 14.81
C SER A 37 7.37 -9.80 14.68
N GLN A 38 7.74 -10.39 13.55
CA GLN A 38 9.11 -10.84 13.29
C GLN A 38 10.09 -9.67 13.18
N LEU A 39 9.70 -8.58 12.53
CA LEU A 39 10.52 -7.36 12.44
C LEU A 39 10.69 -6.68 13.81
N GLU A 40 9.63 -6.66 14.64
CA GLU A 40 9.70 -6.13 16.02
C GLU A 40 10.62 -6.96 16.91
N GLY A 41 10.55 -8.28 16.79
CA GLY A 41 11.34 -9.22 17.57
C GLY A 41 12.78 -9.41 17.06
N GLY A 42 13.17 -8.78 15.96
CA GLY A 42 14.47 -8.99 15.32
C GLY A 42 14.66 -10.43 14.79
N GLN A 43 13.56 -11.15 14.60
CA GLN A 43 13.56 -12.55 14.15
C GLN A 43 13.42 -12.67 12.62
N TYR A 44 13.06 -11.59 11.94
CA TYR A 44 12.96 -11.59 10.48
C TYR A 44 14.38 -11.65 9.88
N LYS A 45 14.64 -12.70 9.13
CA LYS A 45 15.89 -12.83 8.35
C LYS A 45 15.64 -12.18 6.99
N ALA A 46 16.05 -10.92 6.86
CA ALA A 46 15.94 -10.20 5.60
C ALA A 46 16.85 -10.85 4.54
N ASP A 47 16.29 -11.13 3.38
CA ASP A 47 17.03 -11.57 2.20
C ASP A 47 17.39 -10.34 1.35
N ASN A 48 18.39 -9.61 1.83
CA ASN A 48 18.82 -8.37 1.18
C ASN A 48 19.66 -8.66 -0.05
N GLU A 49 19.12 -8.31 -1.21
CA GLU A 49 19.80 -8.40 -2.51
C GLU A 49 19.84 -7.04 -3.21
N GLU A 50 20.71 -6.91 -4.22
CA GLU A 50 20.69 -5.78 -5.15
C GLU A 50 19.47 -5.92 -6.06
N LEU A 51 18.59 -4.91 -6.08
CA LEU A 51 17.38 -4.92 -6.90
C LEU A 51 17.10 -3.54 -7.49
N ASP A 52 16.50 -3.52 -8.67
CA ASP A 52 15.99 -2.30 -9.29
C ASP A 52 14.56 -2.00 -8.76
N LEU A 53 14.47 -0.99 -7.89
CA LEU A 53 13.21 -0.53 -7.33
C LEU A 53 12.25 0.01 -8.40
N SER A 54 12.78 0.51 -9.53
CA SER A 54 11.96 1.01 -10.65
C SER A 54 11.21 -0.13 -11.32
N LEU A 55 11.82 -1.28 -11.51
CA LEU A 55 11.18 -2.48 -12.05
C LEU A 55 10.15 -3.05 -11.08
N LEU A 56 10.50 -3.14 -9.80
CA LEU A 56 9.59 -3.62 -8.76
C LEU A 56 8.34 -2.73 -8.67
N LEU A 57 8.50 -1.40 -8.70
CA LEU A 57 7.37 -0.47 -8.64
C LEU A 57 6.47 -0.60 -9.86
N LYS A 58 7.04 -0.65 -11.09
CA LYS A 58 6.29 -0.84 -12.34
C LYS A 58 5.48 -2.13 -12.33
N ASP A 59 6.07 -3.23 -11.88
CA ASP A 59 5.39 -4.52 -11.78
C ASP A 59 4.19 -4.43 -10.81
N ARG A 60 4.36 -3.83 -9.64
CA ARG A 60 3.24 -3.63 -8.69
C ARG A 60 2.16 -2.72 -9.24
N LEU A 61 2.52 -1.63 -9.92
CA LEU A 61 1.55 -0.74 -10.56
C LEU A 61 0.74 -1.46 -11.65
N GLN A 62 1.39 -2.32 -12.44
CA GLN A 62 0.70 -3.12 -13.45
C GLN A 62 -0.30 -4.10 -12.83
N ASP A 63 0.08 -4.76 -11.72
CA ASP A 63 -0.84 -5.63 -10.98
C ASP A 63 -2.06 -4.86 -10.46
N PHE A 64 -1.85 -3.66 -9.93
CA PHE A 64 -2.96 -2.82 -9.44
C PHE A 64 -3.85 -2.31 -10.58
N ARG A 65 -3.29 -1.94 -11.73
CA ARG A 65 -4.07 -1.57 -12.93
C ARG A 65 -4.94 -2.74 -13.42
N ASN A 66 -4.39 -3.94 -13.46
CA ASN A 66 -5.11 -5.15 -13.86
C ASN A 66 -6.26 -5.48 -12.86
N ARG A 67 -6.02 -5.30 -11.58
CA ARG A 67 -6.99 -5.58 -10.51
C ARG A 67 -8.08 -4.51 -10.38
N PHE A 68 -7.75 -3.25 -10.72
CA PHE A 68 -8.64 -2.10 -10.60
C PHE A 68 -8.69 -1.29 -11.91
N PRO A 69 -9.23 -1.87 -13.01
CA PRO A 69 -9.16 -1.25 -14.34
C PRO A 69 -9.89 0.09 -14.45
N ASP A 70 -10.87 0.33 -13.57
CA ASP A 70 -11.62 1.58 -13.54
C ASP A 70 -10.93 2.70 -12.74
N ARG A 71 -9.74 2.44 -12.17
CA ARG A 71 -9.00 3.42 -11.36
C ARG A 71 -7.92 4.09 -12.20
N LYS A 72 -7.78 5.40 -12.02
CA LYS A 72 -6.71 6.18 -12.64
C LYS A 72 -5.43 6.04 -11.83
N ILE A 73 -4.42 5.40 -12.41
CA ILE A 73 -3.10 5.25 -11.78
C ILE A 73 -2.05 5.76 -12.78
N GLU A 74 -1.40 6.86 -12.41
CA GLU A 74 -0.31 7.45 -13.19
C GLU A 74 1.05 7.20 -12.54
N GLU A 75 2.12 7.26 -13.35
CA GLU A 75 3.47 7.04 -12.85
C GLU A 75 4.47 8.01 -13.47
N THR A 76 5.48 8.39 -12.67
CA THR A 76 6.68 9.10 -13.12
C THR A 76 7.87 8.43 -12.47
N ILE A 77 8.51 7.48 -13.16
CA ILE A 77 9.52 6.59 -12.60
C ILE A 77 10.83 6.78 -13.37
N GLU A 78 11.87 7.23 -12.66
CA GLU A 78 13.24 7.20 -13.16
C GLU A 78 13.74 5.74 -13.15
N ALA A 79 14.35 5.32 -14.26
CA ALA A 79 14.90 3.97 -14.43
C ALA A 79 16.20 3.77 -13.63
N ASP A 80 16.60 2.50 -13.48
CA ASP A 80 17.85 2.09 -12.86
C ASP A 80 18.00 2.64 -11.42
N ALA A 81 16.95 2.49 -10.64
CA ALA A 81 16.90 2.90 -9.24
C ALA A 81 17.34 1.72 -8.34
N ASP A 82 18.63 1.38 -8.39
CA ASP A 82 19.19 0.24 -7.68
C ASP A 82 19.29 0.50 -6.18
N ILE A 83 18.78 -0.43 -5.38
CA ILE A 83 18.88 -0.43 -3.92
C ILE A 83 19.25 -1.83 -3.42
N LYS A 84 19.82 -1.87 -2.23
CA LYS A 84 19.99 -3.12 -1.49
C LYS A 84 18.82 -3.30 -0.54
N GLY A 85 18.04 -4.38 -0.71
CA GLY A 85 16.87 -4.59 0.12
C GLY A 85 16.24 -5.96 -0.06
N ASP A 86 15.23 -6.24 0.76
CA ASP A 86 14.42 -7.46 0.70
C ASP A 86 13.23 -7.22 -0.24
N PRO A 87 13.17 -7.92 -1.40
CA PRO A 87 12.11 -7.70 -2.40
C PRO A 87 10.71 -7.93 -1.84
N LEU A 88 10.55 -8.93 -0.96
CA LEU A 88 9.25 -9.26 -0.38
C LEU A 88 8.76 -8.13 0.54
N LEU A 89 9.63 -7.62 1.41
CA LEU A 89 9.29 -6.50 2.29
C LEU A 89 8.97 -5.23 1.52
N LEU A 90 9.78 -4.90 0.50
CA LEU A 90 9.55 -3.72 -0.35
C LEU A 90 8.26 -3.84 -1.13
N GLN A 91 7.94 -5.03 -1.69
CA GLN A 91 6.66 -5.31 -2.32
C GLN A 91 5.50 -5.13 -1.36
N MET A 92 5.61 -5.63 -0.11
CA MET A 92 4.58 -5.45 0.91
C MET A 92 4.37 -3.96 1.25
N MET A 93 5.42 -3.18 1.35
CA MET A 93 5.35 -1.74 1.59
C MET A 93 4.64 -1.01 0.45
N ILE A 94 5.05 -1.24 -0.80
CA ILE A 94 4.42 -0.64 -1.98
C ILE A 94 2.94 -1.02 -2.06
N ASN A 95 2.60 -2.30 -1.86
CA ASN A 95 1.22 -2.78 -1.90
C ASN A 95 0.35 -2.14 -0.81
N ASN A 96 0.87 -1.94 0.41
CA ASN A 96 0.16 -1.24 1.48
C ASN A 96 -0.10 0.23 1.12
N LEU A 97 0.88 0.92 0.55
CA LEU A 97 0.74 2.33 0.16
C LEU A 97 -0.24 2.50 -1.00
N LEU A 98 -0.11 1.72 -2.08
CA LEU A 98 -1.03 1.73 -3.22
C LEU A 98 -2.45 1.34 -2.80
N GLY A 99 -2.58 0.31 -1.96
CA GLY A 99 -3.86 -0.11 -1.41
C GLY A 99 -4.54 0.99 -0.59
N ASN A 100 -3.79 1.74 0.22
CA ASN A 100 -4.29 2.89 0.97
C ASN A 100 -4.69 4.03 0.03
N ALA A 101 -3.86 4.38 -0.94
CA ALA A 101 -4.16 5.43 -1.91
C ALA A 101 -5.48 5.16 -2.66
N LEU A 102 -5.68 3.94 -3.16
CA LEU A 102 -6.92 3.54 -3.83
C LEU A 102 -8.13 3.48 -2.90
N LYS A 103 -7.92 3.11 -1.64
CA LYS A 103 -8.99 2.97 -0.64
C LYS A 103 -9.52 4.32 -0.17
N TYR A 104 -8.64 5.31 0.00
CA TYR A 104 -9.00 6.61 0.55
C TYR A 104 -9.31 7.67 -0.51
N SER A 105 -8.86 7.48 -1.74
CA SER A 105 -9.28 8.31 -2.88
C SER A 105 -10.70 8.00 -3.33
N PRO A 106 -11.46 9.00 -3.80
CA PRO A 106 -12.71 8.77 -4.50
C PRO A 106 -12.48 7.88 -5.74
N LYS A 107 -13.51 7.21 -6.23
CA LYS A 107 -13.38 6.30 -7.40
C LYS A 107 -12.88 7.01 -8.66
N THR A 108 -13.20 8.29 -8.81
CA THR A 108 -12.77 9.15 -9.93
C THR A 108 -11.41 9.80 -9.68
N GLY A 109 -10.90 9.73 -8.45
CA GLY A 109 -9.62 10.33 -8.07
C GLY A 109 -8.44 9.57 -8.64
N MET A 110 -7.37 10.31 -8.87
CA MET A 110 -6.11 9.80 -9.38
C MET A 110 -5.19 9.34 -8.24
N VAL A 111 -4.46 8.27 -8.49
CA VAL A 111 -3.32 7.84 -7.67
C VAL A 111 -2.06 8.00 -8.51
N THR A 112 -1.04 8.63 -7.96
CA THR A 112 0.23 8.85 -8.67
C THR A 112 1.36 8.16 -7.93
N ALA A 113 2.21 7.44 -8.67
CA ALA A 113 3.44 6.87 -8.15
C ALA A 113 4.65 7.56 -8.77
N GLY A 114 5.56 8.05 -7.94
CA GLY A 114 6.80 8.69 -8.35
C GLY A 114 8.03 7.95 -7.81
N LEU A 115 9.08 7.87 -8.62
CA LEU A 115 10.39 7.39 -8.20
C LEU A 115 11.46 8.30 -8.78
N ARG A 116 12.29 8.88 -7.91
CA ARG A 116 13.34 9.82 -8.29
C ARG A 116 14.66 9.49 -7.62
N LYS A 117 15.75 9.73 -8.33
CA LYS A 117 17.11 9.55 -7.82
C LYS A 117 17.71 10.90 -7.42
N TYR A 118 18.34 10.93 -6.26
CA TYR A 118 19.09 12.07 -5.76
C TYR A 118 20.51 11.64 -5.42
N ARG A 119 21.43 12.60 -5.21
CA ARG A 119 22.79 12.29 -4.77
C ARG A 119 22.84 11.59 -3.41
N SER A 120 21.83 11.79 -2.58
CA SER A 120 21.73 11.25 -1.21
C SER A 120 20.82 10.03 -1.09
N GLY A 121 20.33 9.49 -2.23
CA GLY A 121 19.47 8.31 -2.18
C GLY A 121 18.35 8.31 -3.22
N ILE A 122 17.35 7.46 -2.99
CA ILE A 122 16.19 7.27 -3.87
C ILE A 122 14.93 7.63 -3.11
N GLU A 123 14.06 8.40 -3.75
CA GLU A 123 12.76 8.79 -3.21
C GLU A 123 11.63 8.09 -3.97
N LEU A 124 10.82 7.34 -3.23
CA LEU A 124 9.56 6.77 -3.69
C LEU A 124 8.39 7.56 -3.13
N GLN A 125 7.48 8.00 -3.99
CA GLN A 125 6.25 8.71 -3.60
C GLN A 125 5.02 7.99 -4.09
N ILE A 126 3.99 7.89 -3.23
CA ILE A 126 2.64 7.48 -3.60
C ILE A 126 1.70 8.59 -3.14
N ALA A 127 1.05 9.23 -4.12
CA ALA A 127 0.10 10.32 -3.88
C ALA A 127 -1.33 9.88 -4.17
N ASP A 128 -2.27 10.37 -3.38
CA ASP A 128 -3.70 10.14 -3.51
C ASP A 128 -4.49 11.46 -3.49
N GLU A 129 -5.69 11.45 -4.04
CA GLU A 129 -6.65 12.56 -4.00
C GLU A 129 -7.77 12.31 -2.97
N GLY A 130 -7.41 11.71 -1.84
CA GLY A 130 -8.34 11.43 -0.75
C GLY A 130 -8.68 12.66 0.10
N SER A 131 -9.20 12.40 1.30
CA SER A 131 -9.55 13.46 2.25
C SER A 131 -8.36 14.17 2.89
N GLY A 132 -7.13 13.69 2.65
CA GLY A 132 -5.95 14.14 3.36
C GLY A 132 -5.87 13.63 4.80
N ILE A 133 -4.82 14.03 5.50
CA ILE A 133 -4.53 13.66 6.89
C ILE A 133 -4.21 14.95 7.66
N ALA A 134 -4.97 15.23 8.73
CA ALA A 134 -4.73 16.40 9.57
C ALA A 134 -3.31 16.37 10.18
N ASP A 135 -2.68 17.52 10.37
CA ASP A 135 -1.28 17.62 10.80
C ASP A 135 -1.00 16.88 12.11
N GLU A 136 -1.91 16.98 13.08
CA GLU A 136 -1.83 16.26 14.34
C GLU A 136 -1.91 14.73 14.22
N GLU A 137 -2.37 14.23 13.07
CA GLU A 137 -2.53 12.80 12.79
C GLU A 137 -1.36 12.21 11.98
N LYS A 138 -0.60 13.05 11.25
CA LYS A 138 0.45 12.62 10.31
C LYS A 138 1.52 11.72 10.95
N LEU A 139 1.90 11.98 12.20
CA LEU A 139 2.83 11.13 12.93
C LEU A 139 2.15 9.88 13.51
N LYS A 140 0.89 10.00 13.92
CA LYS A 140 0.14 8.94 14.59
C LYS A 140 -0.30 7.83 13.64
N VAL A 141 -0.52 8.13 12.35
CA VAL A 141 -0.97 7.13 11.35
C VAL A 141 0.03 5.99 11.16
N PHE A 142 1.29 6.17 11.55
CA PHE A 142 2.32 5.14 11.55
C PHE A 142 2.38 4.32 12.84
N ASN A 143 1.51 4.59 13.84
CA ASN A 143 1.46 3.81 15.07
C ASN A 143 0.66 2.52 14.87
N LYS A 144 1.06 1.48 15.60
CA LYS A 144 0.41 0.16 15.56
C LYS A 144 -1.06 0.27 15.98
N PHE A 145 -1.95 -0.29 15.16
CA PHE A 145 -3.40 -0.28 15.33
C PHE A 145 -4.06 1.11 15.28
N TYR A 146 -3.29 2.16 14.97
CA TYR A 146 -3.85 3.50 14.90
C TYR A 146 -4.74 3.69 13.66
N ARG A 147 -5.85 4.37 13.85
CA ARG A 147 -6.81 4.73 12.78
C ARG A 147 -7.49 6.05 13.13
N ILE A 148 -7.60 6.93 12.14
CA ILE A 148 -8.28 8.22 12.27
C ILE A 148 -9.78 8.00 12.48
N GLY A 149 -10.40 8.77 13.38
CA GLY A 149 -11.85 8.79 13.67
C GLY A 149 -12.34 7.65 14.57
N ASN A 150 -13.60 7.73 14.98
CA ASN A 150 -14.25 6.76 15.87
C ASN A 150 -14.73 5.53 15.10
N GLU A 151 -14.76 4.39 15.77
CA GLU A 151 -15.17 3.10 15.20
C GLU A 151 -16.58 3.13 14.61
N ALA A 152 -17.51 3.86 15.24
CA ALA A 152 -18.89 4.02 14.79
C ALA A 152 -19.06 4.87 13.52
N THR A 153 -18.09 5.75 13.20
CA THR A 153 -18.16 6.67 12.04
C THR A 153 -17.30 6.24 10.87
N ARG A 154 -16.51 5.16 11.02
CA ARG A 154 -15.56 4.70 10.01
C ARG A 154 -16.26 4.04 8.83
N LYS A 155 -16.15 4.65 7.65
CA LYS A 155 -16.67 4.12 6.38
C LYS A 155 -15.76 3.07 5.73
N THR A 156 -14.50 2.96 6.16
CA THR A 156 -13.49 2.09 5.54
C THR A 156 -13.00 1.02 6.51
N GLN A 157 -12.93 -0.22 6.05
CA GLN A 157 -12.36 -1.33 6.81
C GLN A 157 -10.83 -1.25 6.83
N GLY A 158 -10.19 -1.67 7.95
CA GLY A 158 -8.73 -1.73 8.07
C GLY A 158 -8.31 -2.06 9.50
N THR A 159 -7.09 -2.55 9.70
CA THR A 159 -6.54 -2.97 10.99
C THR A 159 -5.65 -1.94 11.66
N GLY A 160 -5.24 -0.89 10.94
CA GLY A 160 -4.23 0.05 11.42
C GLY A 160 -2.80 -0.52 11.45
N LEU A 161 -2.55 -1.63 10.75
CA LEU A 161 -1.23 -2.27 10.70
C LEU A 161 -0.42 -1.91 9.44
N GLY A 162 -1.10 -1.53 8.34
CA GLY A 162 -0.43 -1.34 7.04
C GLY A 162 0.64 -0.26 7.07
N LEU A 163 0.32 0.94 7.54
CA LEU A 163 1.29 2.05 7.63
C LEU A 163 2.35 1.81 8.71
N TYR A 164 1.98 1.18 9.82
CA TYR A 164 2.95 0.75 10.83
C TYR A 164 3.98 -0.21 10.22
N LEU A 165 3.53 -1.21 9.45
CA LEU A 165 4.41 -2.14 8.75
C LEU A 165 5.28 -1.41 7.71
N CYS A 166 4.73 -0.45 6.94
CA CYS A 166 5.52 0.38 6.04
C CYS A 166 6.68 1.08 6.77
N ARG A 167 6.41 1.65 7.96
CA ARG A 167 7.44 2.28 8.79
C ARG A 167 8.51 1.28 9.25
N LYS A 168 8.12 0.07 9.66
CA LYS A 168 9.07 -0.97 10.07
C LYS A 168 9.94 -1.45 8.91
N ILE A 169 9.34 -1.62 7.72
CA ILE A 169 10.07 -1.98 6.50
C ILE A 169 11.02 -0.85 6.08
N ALA A 170 10.58 0.41 6.10
CA ALA A 170 11.47 1.54 5.80
C ALA A 170 12.68 1.55 6.75
N GLN A 171 12.45 1.39 8.06
CA GLN A 171 13.52 1.33 9.06
C GLN A 171 14.51 0.18 8.82
N SER A 172 14.02 -1.01 8.42
CA SER A 172 14.91 -2.16 8.11
C SER A 172 15.73 -1.96 6.84
N HIS A 173 15.35 -1.01 5.98
CA HIS A 173 16.05 -0.64 4.75
C HIS A 173 16.81 0.70 4.86
N ASN A 174 17.11 1.17 6.07
CA ASN A 174 17.75 2.48 6.31
C ASN A 174 17.04 3.63 5.58
N ALA A 175 15.71 3.56 5.50
CA ALA A 175 14.86 4.55 4.85
C ALA A 175 13.95 5.26 5.86
N ASP A 176 13.61 6.50 5.54
CA ASP A 176 12.61 7.28 6.27
C ASP A 176 11.28 7.26 5.53
N ILE A 177 10.16 7.21 6.27
CA ILE A 177 8.82 7.36 5.73
C ILE A 177 8.13 8.56 6.34
N SER A 178 7.47 9.35 5.51
CA SER A 178 6.70 10.53 5.92
C SER A 178 5.40 10.65 5.12
N VAL A 179 4.51 11.54 5.57
CA VAL A 179 3.29 11.92 4.84
C VAL A 179 3.13 13.44 4.85
N THR A 180 2.78 13.99 3.69
CA THR A 180 2.49 15.40 3.47
C THR A 180 1.15 15.56 2.75
N ASP A 181 0.66 16.79 2.67
CA ASP A 181 -0.58 17.10 1.94
C ASP A 181 -0.33 17.09 0.43
N ASN A 182 -1.31 16.53 -0.30
CA ASN A 182 -1.38 16.64 -1.75
C ASN A 182 -2.25 17.85 -2.15
N GLN A 183 -2.01 18.41 -3.35
CA GLN A 183 -2.78 19.51 -3.91
C GLN A 183 -3.66 19.03 -5.08
N PRO A 184 -4.93 19.46 -5.18
CA PRO A 184 -5.63 20.39 -4.29
C PRO A 184 -6.10 19.72 -2.98
N GLN A 185 -6.09 18.42 -2.87
CA GLN A 185 -6.41 17.64 -1.67
C GLN A 185 -5.80 16.24 -1.74
N GLY A 186 -5.67 15.58 -0.59
CA GLY A 186 -5.17 14.21 -0.47
C GLY A 186 -3.87 14.11 0.32
N SER A 187 -3.17 13.00 0.16
CA SER A 187 -1.92 12.74 0.87
C SER A 187 -0.83 12.26 -0.07
N ILE A 188 0.42 12.61 0.26
CA ILE A 188 1.63 12.10 -0.41
C ILE A 188 2.44 11.34 0.64
N PHE A 189 2.54 10.02 0.48
CA PHE A 189 3.45 9.19 1.25
C PHE A 189 4.80 9.15 0.55
N THR A 190 5.86 9.53 1.26
CA THR A 190 7.22 9.60 0.74
C THR A 190 8.14 8.67 1.53
N ILE A 191 8.89 7.83 0.81
CA ILE A 191 9.93 6.98 1.36
C ILE A 191 11.26 7.44 0.76
N VAL A 192 12.26 7.72 1.61
CA VAL A 192 13.60 8.13 1.22
C VAL A 192 14.59 7.06 1.65
N PHE A 193 15.09 6.30 0.67
CA PHE A 193 16.18 5.35 0.85
C PHE A 193 17.52 6.09 0.83
N LYS A 194 18.31 5.95 1.87
CA LYS A 194 19.64 6.61 2.01
C LYS A 194 20.70 5.71 1.40
N THR A 195 21.52 6.28 0.52
CA THR A 195 22.74 5.64 -0.04
C THR A 195 23.93 5.80 0.89
#